data_c95fd85639b6f9a8efa5da1535648200
#
_entry.id   c95fd85639b6f9a8efa5da1535648200
#
_cell.length_a   1.000
_cell.length_b   1.000
_cell.length_c   1.000
_cell.angle_alpha   90.00
_cell.angle_beta   90.00
_cell.angle_gamma   90.00
#
_symmetry.space_group_name_H-M   'P 1'
#
loop_
_entity.id
_entity.type
_entity.pdbx_description
1 polymer ?
#
loop_
_entity_poly.entity_id
_entity_poly.type
_entity_poly.pdbx_seq_one_letter_code
_entity_poly.pdbx_strand_id
1 'polypeptide(L)'
;MKTLVVILMLASFSFSSYAQRITELEETKVAYSPIVLAETDNPDEYRYEVNDGFAAEFTENPMAFMESYFDISNFIEEVKDKDYNSYLVRFSTDKGFLEANYSKDGELNRTRQLFKDIALPLAVRNELWRQTEGWSMVKNSYKAKGQRNLLDEELYRIKVVKNNKSKIIKIDPKNINEERVAGM
;
A
#
# COMPACT_ATOMS: atom_id res chain seq x y z
N MET A 1 -16.50 75.05 -17.98
CA MET A 1 -17.16 73.74 -18.33
C MET A 1 -16.16 72.62 -18.61
N LYS A 2 -15.02 72.84 -19.28
CA LYS A 2 -14.03 71.78 -19.57
C LYS A 2 -13.37 71.21 -18.31
N THR A 3 -13.08 72.01 -17.29
CA THR A 3 -12.50 71.57 -16.02
C THR A 3 -13.41 70.71 -15.18
N LEU A 4 -14.71 70.93 -15.23
CA LEU A 4 -15.71 70.17 -14.47
C LEU A 4 -15.89 68.73 -15.04
N VAL A 5 -15.76 68.55 -16.35
CA VAL A 5 -15.83 67.27 -17.05
C VAL A 5 -14.58 66.41 -16.69
N VAL A 6 -13.42 67.02 -16.59
CA VAL A 6 -12.16 66.30 -16.20
C VAL A 6 -12.21 65.80 -14.77
N ILE A 7 -12.79 66.58 -13.85
CA ILE A 7 -12.96 66.18 -12.44
C ILE A 7 -13.97 65.02 -12.34
N LEU A 8 -15.03 65.06 -13.12
CA LEU A 8 -16.03 63.98 -13.14
C LEU A 8 -15.46 62.66 -13.71
N MET A 9 -14.58 62.75 -14.74
CA MET A 9 -13.90 61.56 -15.27
C MET A 9 -12.88 60.95 -14.27
N LEU A 10 -12.17 61.77 -13.50
CA LEU A 10 -11.25 61.27 -12.48
C LEU A 10 -11.95 60.60 -11.29
N ALA A 11 -13.16 61.08 -10.94
CA ALA A 11 -13.96 60.48 -9.86
C ALA A 11 -14.54 59.11 -10.22
N SER A 12 -14.78 58.81 -11.51
CA SER A 12 -15.30 57.50 -11.95
C SER A 12 -14.26 56.37 -11.91
N PHE A 13 -12.95 56.64 -11.86
CA PHE A 13 -11.91 55.63 -11.75
C PHE A 13 -11.68 55.11 -10.32
N SER A 14 -12.23 55.77 -9.30
CA SER A 14 -12.00 55.44 -7.89
C SER A 14 -12.87 54.27 -7.35
N PHE A 15 -13.85 53.77 -8.12
CA PHE A 15 -14.80 52.75 -7.65
C PHE A 15 -14.48 51.30 -8.08
N SER A 16 -13.37 51.06 -8.75
CA SER A 16 -13.05 49.74 -9.29
C SER A 16 -12.19 48.87 -8.36
N SER A 17 -11.94 49.25 -7.10
CA SER A 17 -11.01 48.55 -6.22
C SER A 17 -11.62 47.57 -5.23
N TYR A 18 -12.88 47.18 -5.39
CA TYR A 18 -13.52 46.24 -4.45
C TYR A 18 -13.80 44.83 -5.01
N ALA A 19 -13.14 44.41 -6.06
CA ALA A 19 -13.43 43.15 -6.73
C ALA A 19 -12.31 42.12 -6.60
N GLN A 20 -11.70 41.96 -5.43
CA GLN A 20 -10.97 40.73 -5.11
C GLN A 20 -11.09 40.46 -3.62
N ARG A 21 -12.25 39.97 -3.18
CA ARG A 21 -12.27 39.07 -2.04
C ARG A 21 -11.62 37.78 -2.53
N ILE A 22 -10.34 37.60 -2.25
CA ILE A 22 -9.73 36.29 -2.25
C ILE A 22 -10.47 35.54 -1.14
N THR A 23 -11.43 34.69 -1.53
CA THR A 23 -11.93 33.65 -0.64
C THR A 23 -10.72 32.72 -0.51
N GLU A 24 -9.94 32.84 0.54
CA GLU A 24 -9.10 31.74 0.97
C GLU A 24 -10.02 30.56 1.16
N LEU A 25 -9.98 29.64 0.20
CA LEU A 25 -10.47 28.28 0.40
C LEU A 25 -9.64 27.78 1.58
N GLU A 26 -10.30 27.61 2.73
CA GLU A 26 -9.72 26.78 3.78
C GLU A 26 -9.34 25.48 3.08
N GLU A 27 -8.03 25.25 2.90
CA GLU A 27 -7.53 23.94 2.58
C GLU A 27 -8.03 23.05 3.71
N THR A 28 -9.15 22.38 3.48
CA THR A 28 -9.53 21.26 4.31
C THR A 28 -8.34 20.31 4.18
N LYS A 29 -7.49 20.28 5.18
CA LYS A 29 -6.48 19.23 5.32
C LYS A 29 -7.27 17.92 5.44
N VAL A 30 -7.61 17.35 4.31
CA VAL A 30 -8.06 15.97 4.24
C VAL A 30 -6.89 15.20 4.83
N ALA A 31 -7.07 14.70 6.04
CA ALA A 31 -6.09 13.83 6.64
C ALA A 31 -5.92 12.69 5.63
N TYR A 32 -4.77 12.65 4.95
CA TYR A 32 -4.47 11.67 3.91
C TYR A 32 -4.31 10.32 4.62
N SER A 33 -5.42 9.59 4.72
CA SER A 33 -5.43 8.27 5.36
C SER A 33 -4.66 7.30 4.48
N PRO A 34 -3.70 6.54 5.00
CA PRO A 34 -2.97 5.53 4.25
C PRO A 34 -3.87 4.38 3.76
N ILE A 35 -5.00 4.15 4.44
CA ILE A 35 -5.98 3.10 4.12
C ILE A 35 -7.40 3.68 4.09
N VAL A 36 -8.23 3.18 3.19
CA VAL A 36 -9.64 3.55 3.06
C VAL A 36 -10.47 2.28 3.05
N LEU A 37 -11.50 2.22 3.90
CA LEU A 37 -12.45 1.10 3.92
C LEU A 37 -13.21 1.05 2.59
N ALA A 38 -13.12 -0.08 1.89
CA ALA A 38 -13.85 -0.34 0.66
C ALA A 38 -15.11 -1.16 0.94
N GLU A 39 -16.16 -0.94 0.15
CA GLU A 39 -17.36 -1.77 0.22
C GLU A 39 -17.06 -3.21 -0.21
N THR A 40 -17.68 -4.17 0.48
CA THR A 40 -17.58 -5.60 0.17
C THR A 40 -18.95 -6.26 0.32
N ASP A 41 -19.26 -7.22 -0.56
CA ASP A 41 -20.48 -8.00 -0.52
C ASP A 41 -20.46 -9.07 0.59
N ASN A 42 -19.30 -9.30 1.21
CA ASN A 42 -19.11 -10.33 2.23
C ASN A 42 -19.14 -9.69 3.63
N PRO A 43 -20.14 -9.97 4.47
CA PRO A 43 -20.33 -9.28 5.75
C PRO A 43 -19.18 -9.52 6.75
N ASP A 44 -18.42 -10.60 6.60
CA ASP A 44 -17.33 -10.99 7.50
C ASP A 44 -15.94 -10.54 6.98
N GLU A 45 -15.88 -9.97 5.77
CA GLU A 45 -14.64 -9.49 5.14
C GLU A 45 -14.60 -7.97 5.18
N TYR A 46 -13.54 -7.42 5.76
CA TYR A 46 -13.27 -5.99 5.77
C TYR A 46 -12.10 -5.70 4.84
N ARG A 47 -12.39 -4.96 3.77
CA ARG A 47 -11.40 -4.63 2.76
C ARG A 47 -10.98 -3.19 2.88
N TYR A 48 -9.67 -2.97 2.98
CA TYR A 48 -9.05 -1.67 2.93
C TYR A 48 -8.24 -1.52 1.65
N GLU A 49 -8.48 -0.44 0.93
CA GLU A 49 -7.62 -0.03 -0.17
C GLU A 49 -6.50 0.85 0.36
N VAL A 50 -5.27 0.51 0.01
CA VAL A 50 -4.09 1.30 0.35
C VAL A 50 -3.95 2.40 -0.68
N ASN A 51 -3.87 3.65 -0.22
CA ASN A 51 -3.68 4.80 -1.08
C ASN A 51 -2.37 4.70 -1.89
N ASP A 52 -2.40 5.16 -3.13
CA ASP A 52 -1.26 5.09 -4.07
C ASP A 52 0.03 5.66 -3.51
N GLY A 53 -0.04 6.73 -2.72
CA GLY A 53 1.13 7.34 -2.07
C GLY A 53 1.82 6.42 -1.06
N PHE A 54 1.15 5.39 -0.56
CA PHE A 54 1.66 4.41 0.40
C PHE A 54 1.86 3.02 -0.21
N ALA A 55 1.51 2.82 -1.49
CA ALA A 55 1.58 1.52 -2.15
C ALA A 55 3.00 0.93 -2.17
N ALA A 56 4.04 1.76 -2.28
CA ALA A 56 5.43 1.32 -2.23
C ALA A 56 5.80 0.79 -0.84
N GLU A 57 5.50 1.53 0.22
CA GLU A 57 5.72 1.15 1.62
C GLU A 57 4.97 -0.15 1.95
N PHE A 58 3.70 -0.24 1.55
CA PHE A 58 2.89 -1.44 1.75
C PHE A 58 3.48 -2.67 1.06
N THR A 59 3.92 -2.55 -0.20
CA THR A 59 4.47 -3.70 -0.94
C THR A 59 5.88 -4.10 -0.48
N GLU A 60 6.63 -3.18 0.14
CA GLU A 60 7.95 -3.46 0.71
C GLU A 60 7.85 -4.27 2.02
N ASN A 61 6.96 -3.86 2.93
CA ASN A 61 6.74 -4.57 4.19
C ASN A 61 5.26 -4.53 4.62
N PRO A 62 4.41 -5.43 4.05
CA PRO A 62 2.98 -5.42 4.31
C PRO A 62 2.58 -5.60 5.77
N MET A 63 3.36 -6.39 6.52
CA MET A 63 3.09 -6.64 7.94
C MET A 63 3.35 -5.40 8.78
N ALA A 64 4.51 -4.76 8.62
CA ALA A 64 4.84 -3.53 9.34
C ALA A 64 3.86 -2.39 8.97
N PHE A 65 3.45 -2.31 7.70
CA PHE A 65 2.44 -1.37 7.25
C PHE A 65 1.11 -1.57 7.98
N MET A 66 0.61 -2.80 8.02
CA MET A 66 -0.62 -3.14 8.74
C MET A 66 -0.53 -2.76 10.22
N GLU A 67 0.56 -3.12 10.90
CA GLU A 67 0.78 -2.80 12.31
C GLU A 67 0.86 -1.28 12.57
N SER A 68 1.35 -0.50 11.61
CA SER A 68 1.50 0.95 11.76
C SER A 68 0.20 1.74 11.53
N TYR A 69 -0.67 1.23 10.66
CA TYR A 69 -1.82 1.99 10.16
C TYR A 69 -3.19 1.36 10.47
N PHE A 70 -3.22 0.18 11.09
CA PHE A 70 -4.47 -0.49 11.44
C PHE A 70 -4.50 -0.86 12.93
N ASP A 71 -5.44 -0.26 13.64
CA ASP A 71 -5.69 -0.56 15.06
C ASP A 71 -6.84 -1.58 15.17
N ILE A 72 -6.49 -2.83 15.44
CA ILE A 72 -7.46 -3.93 15.60
C ILE A 72 -8.39 -3.70 16.78
N SER A 73 -7.93 -3.06 17.86
CA SER A 73 -8.75 -2.83 19.05
C SER A 73 -9.87 -1.84 18.78
N ASN A 74 -9.53 -0.72 18.12
CA ASN A 74 -10.52 0.26 17.68
C ASN A 74 -11.49 -0.35 16.68
N PHE A 75 -10.97 -1.16 15.72
CA PHE A 75 -11.81 -1.85 14.74
C PHE A 75 -12.85 -2.77 15.41
N ILE A 76 -12.46 -3.59 16.38
CA ILE A 76 -13.37 -4.48 17.10
C ILE A 76 -14.45 -3.68 17.82
N GLU A 77 -14.11 -2.55 18.47
CA GLU A 77 -15.08 -1.67 19.10
C GLU A 77 -16.13 -1.12 18.14
N GLU A 78 -15.73 -0.79 16.90
CA GLU A 78 -16.63 -0.30 15.86
C GLU A 78 -17.60 -1.38 15.36
N VAL A 79 -17.19 -2.66 15.36
CA VAL A 79 -17.98 -3.77 14.81
C VAL A 79 -18.58 -4.70 15.85
N LYS A 80 -18.46 -4.37 17.13
CA LYS A 80 -18.88 -5.23 18.28
C LYS A 80 -20.32 -5.70 18.22
N ASP A 81 -21.22 -4.94 17.63
CA ASP A 81 -22.64 -5.28 17.54
C ASP A 81 -22.91 -6.49 16.60
N LYS A 82 -21.92 -6.89 15.80
CA LYS A 82 -22.05 -7.99 14.83
C LYS A 82 -21.74 -9.37 15.39
N ASP A 83 -21.17 -9.48 16.60
CA ASP A 83 -20.86 -10.72 17.35
C ASP A 83 -20.19 -11.84 16.53
N TYR A 84 -19.16 -11.48 15.74
CA TYR A 84 -18.40 -12.45 14.96
C TYR A 84 -17.37 -13.21 15.80
N ASN A 85 -17.08 -14.47 15.42
CA ASN A 85 -16.03 -15.27 16.06
C ASN A 85 -14.62 -14.96 15.54
N SER A 86 -14.52 -14.38 14.35
CA SER A 86 -13.26 -13.96 13.75
C SER A 86 -13.51 -12.87 12.72
N TYR A 87 -12.47 -12.12 12.39
CA TYR A 87 -12.51 -11.04 11.41
C TYR A 87 -11.46 -11.29 10.34
N LEU A 88 -11.86 -11.23 9.07
CA LEU A 88 -10.96 -11.25 7.94
C LEU A 88 -10.75 -9.81 7.43
N VAL A 89 -9.55 -9.29 7.64
CA VAL A 89 -9.16 -7.96 7.20
C VAL A 89 -8.21 -8.08 6.03
N ARG A 90 -8.51 -7.41 4.92
CA ARG A 90 -7.69 -7.41 3.71
C ARG A 90 -7.24 -6.00 3.38
N PHE A 91 -5.94 -5.81 3.20
CA PHE A 91 -5.32 -4.61 2.64
C PHE A 91 -4.90 -4.88 1.21
N SER A 92 -5.26 -4.02 0.27
CA SER A 92 -5.04 -4.26 -1.15
C SER A 92 -4.54 -3.04 -1.92
N THR A 93 -3.75 -3.31 -2.96
CA THR A 93 -3.32 -2.38 -4.00
C THR A 93 -3.52 -3.03 -5.37
N ASP A 94 -3.20 -2.33 -6.45
CA ASP A 94 -3.11 -2.88 -7.80
C ASP A 94 -2.08 -4.02 -7.91
N LYS A 95 -1.05 -4.05 -7.04
CA LYS A 95 0.02 -5.05 -7.02
C LYS A 95 -0.34 -6.32 -6.26
N GLY A 96 -1.32 -6.28 -5.37
CA GLY A 96 -1.69 -7.44 -4.57
C GLY A 96 -2.28 -7.09 -3.22
N PHE A 97 -2.20 -8.04 -2.29
CA PHE A 97 -2.88 -7.91 -1.00
C PHE A 97 -2.15 -8.61 0.15
N LEU A 98 -2.45 -8.15 1.36
CA LEU A 98 -2.27 -8.84 2.64
C LEU A 98 -3.66 -9.14 3.21
N GLU A 99 -3.94 -10.40 3.53
CA GLU A 99 -5.06 -10.84 4.35
C GLU A 99 -4.58 -11.16 5.76
N ALA A 100 -5.28 -10.66 6.76
CA ALA A 100 -5.07 -10.94 8.16
C ALA A 100 -6.35 -11.48 8.79
N ASN A 101 -6.28 -12.64 9.41
CA ASN A 101 -7.39 -13.24 10.13
C ASN A 101 -7.16 -13.05 11.63
N TYR A 102 -8.07 -12.34 12.28
CA TYR A 102 -8.05 -12.08 13.72
C TYR A 102 -9.11 -12.91 14.43
N SER A 103 -8.82 -13.31 15.68
CA SER A 103 -9.82 -13.84 16.58
C SER A 103 -10.81 -12.75 17.04
N LYS A 104 -11.88 -13.15 17.72
CA LYS A 104 -12.83 -12.24 18.38
C LYS A 104 -12.15 -11.25 19.33
N ASP A 105 -11.06 -11.68 19.96
CA ASP A 105 -10.33 -10.90 20.98
C ASP A 105 -9.20 -10.04 20.35
N GLY A 106 -9.09 -10.02 19.01
CA GLY A 106 -8.10 -9.21 18.30
C GLY A 106 -6.73 -9.88 18.16
N GLU A 107 -6.59 -11.16 18.49
CA GLU A 107 -5.33 -11.86 18.23
C GLU A 107 -5.18 -12.21 16.76
N LEU A 108 -4.03 -11.88 16.18
CA LEU A 108 -3.70 -12.26 14.81
C LEU A 108 -3.42 -13.77 14.72
N ASN A 109 -4.29 -14.50 14.05
CA ASN A 109 -4.19 -15.94 13.89
C ASN A 109 -3.35 -16.33 12.67
N ARG A 110 -3.69 -15.76 11.51
CA ARG A 110 -3.08 -16.11 10.22
C ARG A 110 -2.91 -14.89 9.35
N THR A 111 -1.88 -14.95 8.50
CA THR A 111 -1.68 -14.00 7.42
C THR A 111 -1.48 -14.73 6.09
N ARG A 112 -1.89 -14.08 5.01
CA ARG A 112 -1.65 -14.50 3.64
C ARG A 112 -1.32 -13.30 2.79
N GLN A 113 -0.23 -13.38 2.05
CA GLN A 113 0.23 -12.31 1.17
C GLN A 113 0.34 -12.83 -0.26
N LEU A 114 -0.06 -12.02 -1.21
CA LEU A 114 0.09 -12.30 -2.63
C LEU A 114 0.33 -10.99 -3.37
N PHE A 115 1.51 -10.84 -3.96
CA PHE A 115 1.89 -9.66 -4.74
C PHE A 115 2.43 -10.03 -6.11
N LYS A 116 2.36 -9.10 -7.06
CA LYS A 116 2.88 -9.24 -8.42
C LYS A 116 3.70 -8.01 -8.78
N ASP A 117 4.78 -8.25 -9.50
CA ASP A 117 5.65 -7.21 -10.08
C ASP A 117 6.10 -6.15 -9.06
N ILE A 118 6.48 -6.65 -7.87
CA ILE A 118 7.03 -5.85 -6.77
C ILE A 118 8.56 -5.78 -6.85
N ALA A 119 9.14 -4.80 -6.18
CA ALA A 119 10.59 -4.72 -6.00
C ALA A 119 11.12 -5.95 -5.24
N LEU A 120 12.17 -6.57 -5.75
CA LEU A 120 12.78 -7.71 -5.06
C LEU A 120 13.71 -7.22 -3.94
N PRO A 121 13.66 -7.81 -2.74
CA PRO A 121 14.65 -7.59 -1.70
C PRO A 121 16.07 -7.88 -2.19
N LEU A 122 17.05 -7.20 -1.60
CA LEU A 122 18.45 -7.31 -2.04
C LEU A 122 18.96 -8.75 -2.04
N ALA A 123 18.66 -9.52 -1.01
CA ALA A 123 19.06 -10.93 -0.91
C ALA A 123 18.50 -11.77 -2.07
N VAL A 124 17.20 -11.62 -2.35
CA VAL A 124 16.50 -12.33 -3.45
C VAL A 124 17.06 -11.91 -4.81
N ARG A 125 17.36 -10.62 -4.99
CA ARG A 125 17.92 -10.08 -6.23
C ARG A 125 19.34 -10.61 -6.49
N ASN A 126 20.18 -10.67 -5.44
CA ASN A 126 21.53 -11.22 -5.55
C ASN A 126 21.49 -12.72 -5.87
N GLU A 127 20.60 -13.47 -5.23
CA GLU A 127 20.41 -14.89 -5.49
C GLU A 127 19.89 -15.15 -6.92
N LEU A 128 18.93 -14.35 -7.38
CA LEU A 128 18.45 -14.41 -8.75
C LEU A 128 19.60 -14.18 -9.74
N TRP A 129 20.42 -13.16 -9.50
CA TRP A 129 21.54 -12.83 -10.39
C TRP A 129 22.54 -13.98 -10.44
N ARG A 130 22.89 -14.60 -9.29
CA ARG A 130 23.77 -15.76 -9.20
C ARG A 130 23.29 -16.95 -10.05
N GLN A 131 21.96 -17.21 -10.05
CA GLN A 131 21.36 -18.32 -10.80
C GLN A 131 21.10 -18.01 -12.28
N THR A 132 21.13 -16.75 -12.67
CA THR A 132 20.61 -16.32 -13.98
C THR A 132 21.48 -15.27 -14.68
N GLU A 133 22.80 -15.45 -14.61
CA GLU A 133 23.73 -14.52 -15.24
C GLU A 133 23.41 -14.31 -16.75
N GLY A 134 23.23 -13.04 -17.12
CA GLY A 134 22.88 -12.64 -18.49
C GLY A 134 21.41 -12.90 -18.88
N TRP A 135 20.51 -13.21 -17.93
CA TRP A 135 19.06 -13.24 -18.16
C TRP A 135 18.40 -11.95 -17.64
N SER A 136 17.32 -11.54 -18.26
CA SER A 136 16.53 -10.38 -17.86
C SER A 136 15.25 -10.81 -17.16
N MET A 137 14.95 -10.22 -16.02
CA MET A 137 13.68 -10.41 -15.34
C MET A 137 12.57 -9.68 -16.11
N VAL A 138 11.42 -10.36 -16.31
CA VAL A 138 10.25 -9.77 -16.97
C VAL A 138 9.06 -9.59 -16.06
N LYS A 139 8.89 -10.48 -15.07
CA LYS A 139 7.86 -10.36 -14.05
C LYS A 139 8.18 -11.21 -12.84
N ASN A 140 7.57 -10.85 -11.73
CA ASN A 140 7.64 -11.67 -10.52
C ASN A 140 6.29 -11.81 -9.83
N SER A 141 6.19 -12.77 -8.94
CA SER A 141 5.13 -12.87 -7.95
C SER A 141 5.71 -13.32 -6.62
N TYR A 142 5.19 -12.75 -5.57
CA TYR A 142 5.51 -13.07 -4.19
C TYR A 142 4.30 -13.69 -3.52
N LYS A 143 4.51 -14.76 -2.77
CA LYS A 143 3.49 -15.40 -1.95
C LYS A 143 4.08 -15.71 -0.59
N ALA A 144 3.38 -15.32 0.47
CA ALA A 144 3.73 -15.72 1.81
C ALA A 144 2.49 -16.12 2.62
N LYS A 145 2.72 -16.92 3.64
CA LYS A 145 1.75 -17.29 4.66
C LYS A 145 2.43 -17.27 6.01
N GLY A 146 1.66 -16.95 7.03
CA GLY A 146 2.19 -16.91 8.39
C GLY A 146 1.11 -17.21 9.44
N GLN A 147 1.60 -17.48 10.64
CA GLN A 147 0.80 -17.57 11.85
C GLN A 147 1.30 -16.52 12.83
N ARG A 148 0.37 -15.75 13.39
CA ARG A 148 0.71 -14.57 14.20
C ARG A 148 1.61 -13.63 13.38
N ASN A 149 2.70 -13.15 13.96
CA ASN A 149 3.66 -12.25 13.31
C ASN A 149 4.83 -12.98 12.62
N LEU A 150 4.77 -14.31 12.47
CA LEU A 150 5.82 -15.11 11.87
C LEU A 150 5.38 -15.63 10.51
N LEU A 151 6.24 -15.47 9.50
CA LEU A 151 6.04 -16.06 8.19
C LEU A 151 6.52 -17.52 8.22
N ASP A 152 5.61 -18.46 7.92
CA ASP A 152 5.91 -19.89 7.84
C ASP A 152 6.43 -20.28 6.46
N GLU A 153 5.78 -19.76 5.43
CA GLU A 153 6.11 -19.97 4.02
C GLU A 153 6.37 -18.64 3.33
N GLU A 154 7.40 -18.58 2.52
CA GLU A 154 7.73 -17.42 1.71
C GLU A 154 8.32 -17.85 0.37
N LEU A 155 7.82 -17.35 -0.75
CA LEU A 155 8.25 -17.78 -2.07
C LEU A 155 8.16 -16.67 -3.12
N TYR A 156 9.27 -16.36 -3.74
CA TYR A 156 9.34 -15.58 -4.98
C TYR A 156 9.36 -16.49 -6.20
N ARG A 157 8.48 -16.20 -7.18
CA ARG A 157 8.47 -16.84 -8.49
C ARG A 157 8.79 -15.78 -9.55
N ILE A 158 9.92 -15.92 -10.21
CA ILE A 158 10.48 -14.88 -11.07
C ILE A 158 10.65 -15.44 -12.47
N LYS A 159 9.97 -14.84 -13.45
CA LYS A 159 10.15 -15.19 -14.85
C LYS A 159 11.31 -14.39 -15.43
N VAL A 160 12.26 -15.11 -16.00
CA VAL A 160 13.42 -14.53 -16.70
C VAL A 160 13.48 -14.99 -18.15
N VAL A 161 14.06 -14.14 -19.01
CA VAL A 161 14.20 -14.40 -20.45
C VAL A 161 15.64 -14.15 -20.93
N LYS A 162 16.07 -14.94 -21.90
CA LYS A 162 17.35 -14.80 -22.61
C LYS A 162 17.23 -15.44 -24.01
N ASN A 163 17.56 -14.73 -25.08
CA ASN A 163 17.58 -15.27 -26.46
C ASN A 163 16.30 -16.04 -26.81
N ASN A 164 15.13 -15.44 -26.66
CA ASN A 164 13.80 -16.03 -26.89
C ASN A 164 13.44 -17.25 -26.00
N LYS A 165 14.28 -17.63 -25.06
CA LYS A 165 13.97 -18.66 -24.07
C LYS A 165 13.48 -18.00 -22.78
N SER A 166 12.58 -18.69 -22.06
CA SER A 166 12.13 -18.24 -20.75
C SER A 166 12.18 -19.38 -19.75
N LYS A 167 12.44 -19.03 -18.48
CA LYS A 167 12.35 -19.96 -17.34
C LYS A 167 11.79 -19.25 -16.13
N ILE A 168 11.29 -20.04 -15.18
CA ILE A 168 10.80 -19.56 -13.88
C ILE A 168 11.81 -19.99 -12.82
N ILE A 169 12.33 -19.01 -12.09
CA ILE A 169 13.15 -19.23 -10.91
C ILE A 169 12.24 -19.11 -9.68
N LYS A 170 12.43 -20.02 -8.73
CA LYS A 170 11.77 -20.00 -7.42
C LYS A 170 12.82 -19.75 -6.37
N ILE A 171 12.63 -18.74 -5.54
CA ILE A 171 13.55 -18.36 -4.47
C ILE A 171 12.76 -18.29 -3.17
N ASP A 172 13.15 -19.08 -2.20
CA ASP A 172 12.71 -19.00 -0.82
C ASP A 172 13.78 -18.21 -0.05
N PRO A 173 13.45 -17.04 0.54
CA PRO A 173 14.42 -16.23 1.27
C PRO A 173 15.06 -16.93 2.48
N LYS A 174 14.34 -17.87 3.10
CA LYS A 174 14.85 -18.65 4.23
C LYS A 174 16.09 -19.47 3.85
N ASN A 175 16.04 -20.09 2.68
CA ASN A 175 17.17 -20.93 2.20
C ASN A 175 18.42 -20.11 1.88
N ILE A 176 18.26 -18.84 1.47
CA ILE A 176 19.43 -17.94 1.21
C ILE A 176 20.23 -17.71 2.49
N ASN A 177 19.55 -17.59 3.62
CA ASN A 177 20.20 -17.31 4.91
C ASN A 177 20.88 -18.58 5.49
N GLU A 178 20.28 -19.75 5.31
CA GLU A 178 20.82 -21.04 5.78
C GLU A 178 22.11 -21.41 5.05
N GLU A 179 22.19 -21.22 3.73
CA GLU A 179 23.41 -21.47 2.95
C GLU A 179 24.59 -20.57 3.37
N ARG A 180 24.31 -19.33 3.80
CA ARG A 180 25.34 -18.40 4.28
C ARG A 180 25.91 -18.80 5.64
N VAL A 181 25.10 -19.39 6.52
CA VAL A 181 25.55 -19.83 7.85
C VAL A 181 26.31 -21.15 7.76
N ALA A 182 25.94 -22.04 6.84
CA ALA A 182 26.62 -23.32 6.63
C ALA A 182 27.97 -23.21 5.89
N GLY A 183 28.26 -22.08 5.26
CA GLY A 183 29.49 -21.80 4.50
C GLY A 183 30.53 -20.98 5.25
N MET A 184 30.37 -20.74 6.55
CA MET A 184 31.32 -20.12 7.48
C MET A 184 31.93 -21.20 8.39
#